data_b78fc2e39c534c248a2d45c7a17f94d3
#
_entry.id   b78fc2e39c534c248a2d45c7a17f94d3
#
_cell.length_a   1.000
_cell.length_b   1.000
_cell.length_c   1.000
_cell.angle_alpha   90.00
_cell.angle_beta   90.00
_cell.angle_gamma   90.00
#
_symmetry.space_group_name_H-M   'P 1'
#
loop_
_entity.id
_entity.type
_entity.pdbx_description
1 polymer ?
#
loop_
_entity_poly.entity_id
_entity_poly.type
_entity_poly.pdbx_seq_one_letter_code
_entity_poly.pdbx_strand_id
1 'polypeptide(L)'
;LIDIQNFAWEGFGSSGNSRVRPLRIECVSAGSGRAIRFFFRDSDKNEIRVARLLKDGLRSDVGEEYVTEIQVNTSEALPVPFIFAALRKSGGMHWDLGDQAVFSGQIDVSNVEGYWTAECSGTMKQVDLAVTTALLSAHLQGVAEITLNNFLWSQSRIKNVDCECIADRGEIEQVWIDRLVRILGCRVDEAYHHLSGSHARSFQRLGFGLVIDSGGLQLLALPGRSGCLLESQGLPVILEPLQTVTLDRLAWLLSGTRPPAVPGTDVTAWLLSVLPIPNAFR
;
A
#
# COMPACT_ATOMS: atom_id res chain seq x y z
N LEU A 1 14.83 10.77 -28.78
CA LEU A 1 13.38 10.62 -28.60
C LEU A 1 12.95 9.32 -29.26
N ILE A 2 12.28 8.45 -28.53
CA ILE A 2 11.66 7.23 -29.03
C ILE A 2 10.17 7.37 -28.77
N ASP A 3 9.38 7.28 -29.83
CA ASP A 3 7.92 7.39 -29.76
C ASP A 3 7.30 6.02 -30.06
N ILE A 4 6.70 5.39 -29.06
CA ILE A 4 6.05 4.09 -29.17
C ILE A 4 4.55 4.31 -29.17
N GLN A 5 3.91 4.13 -30.33
CA GLN A 5 2.48 4.44 -30.52
C GLN A 5 1.54 3.40 -29.88
N ASN A 6 2.01 2.15 -29.76
CA ASN A 6 1.23 1.07 -29.18
C ASN A 6 2.13 0.29 -28.22
N PHE A 7 2.01 0.59 -26.95
CA PHE A 7 2.68 -0.17 -25.91
C PHE A 7 1.66 -1.11 -25.27
N ALA A 8 1.79 -2.41 -25.54
CA ALA A 8 1.03 -3.45 -24.86
C ALA A 8 1.86 -4.02 -23.73
N TRP A 9 1.35 -4.00 -22.52
CA TRP A 9 1.96 -4.64 -21.40
C TRP A 9 1.41 -6.07 -21.27
N GLU A 10 2.21 -7.05 -21.69
CA GLU A 10 1.94 -8.47 -21.43
C GLU A 10 2.57 -8.85 -20.09
N GLY A 11 1.79 -8.97 -19.10
CA GLY A 11 2.27 -9.52 -17.85
C GLY A 11 1.44 -9.10 -16.66
N PHE A 12 0.98 -10.10 -16.00
CA PHE A 12 0.44 -10.10 -14.65
C PHE A 12 -1.07 -9.88 -14.49
N GLY A 13 -1.84 -10.73 -15.11
CA GLY A 13 -3.25 -10.92 -14.85
C GLY A 13 -3.81 -11.90 -15.86
N SER A 14 -4.52 -12.88 -15.43
CA SER A 14 -5.13 -13.92 -16.28
C SER A 14 -6.29 -13.41 -17.16
N SER A 15 -6.58 -12.13 -17.15
CA SER A 15 -7.63 -11.50 -17.97
C SER A 15 -7.03 -10.48 -18.91
N GLY A 16 -6.95 -10.84 -20.19
CA GLY A 16 -6.28 -10.18 -21.28
C GLY A 16 -6.79 -8.79 -21.73
N ASN A 17 -7.05 -7.88 -20.83
CA ASN A 17 -7.34 -6.49 -21.14
C ASN A 17 -6.16 -5.58 -20.76
N SER A 18 -5.00 -5.81 -21.38
CA SER A 18 -3.93 -4.82 -21.38
C SER A 18 -4.40 -3.57 -22.12
N ARG A 19 -4.65 -2.48 -21.40
CA ARG A 19 -4.92 -1.18 -22.03
C ARG A 19 -3.65 -0.74 -22.74
N VAL A 20 -3.71 -0.74 -24.07
CA VAL A 20 -2.65 -0.18 -24.91
C VAL A 20 -2.63 1.32 -24.68
N ARG A 21 -1.51 1.85 -24.20
CA ARG A 21 -1.30 3.29 -24.06
C ARG A 21 -0.08 3.71 -24.87
N PRO A 22 -0.12 4.82 -25.58
CA PRO A 22 1.08 5.33 -26.23
C PRO A 22 2.11 5.75 -25.18
N LEU A 23 3.37 5.37 -25.40
CA LEU A 23 4.48 5.64 -24.51
C LEU A 23 5.54 6.48 -25.25
N ARG A 24 5.88 7.62 -24.69
CA ARG A 24 7.00 8.42 -25.17
C ARG A 24 8.19 8.25 -24.23
N ILE A 25 9.33 7.83 -24.80
CA ILE A 25 10.60 7.71 -24.06
C ILE A 25 11.50 8.84 -24.51
N GLU A 26 11.94 9.65 -23.58
CA GLU A 26 12.88 10.71 -23.80
C GLU A 26 14.14 10.50 -22.96
N CYS A 27 15.31 10.42 -23.60
CA CYS A 27 16.58 10.35 -22.93
C CYS A 27 17.16 11.77 -22.86
N VAL A 28 17.25 12.31 -21.66
CA VAL A 28 17.80 13.63 -21.42
C VAL A 28 19.08 13.48 -20.61
N SER A 29 20.16 14.13 -21.07
CA SER A 29 21.38 14.27 -20.28
C SER A 29 21.17 15.37 -19.26
N ALA A 30 21.27 15.05 -17.98
CA ALA A 30 21.17 16.02 -16.89
C ALA A 30 22.53 16.10 -16.19
N GLY A 31 23.27 17.18 -16.39
CA GLY A 31 24.56 17.39 -15.73
C GLY A 31 25.58 16.29 -16.03
N SER A 32 26.13 15.71 -14.96
CA SER A 32 27.09 14.59 -15.02
C SER A 32 26.44 13.22 -15.21
N GLY A 33 25.10 13.12 -15.25
CA GLY A 33 24.37 11.87 -15.34
C GLY A 33 23.49 11.74 -16.59
N ARG A 34 22.97 10.55 -16.81
CA ARG A 34 21.94 10.31 -17.83
C ARG A 34 20.61 10.10 -17.15
N ALA A 35 19.62 10.92 -17.49
CA ALA A 35 18.24 10.74 -17.05
C ALA A 35 17.41 10.18 -18.22
N ILE A 36 16.60 9.16 -17.94
CA ILE A 36 15.62 8.62 -18.87
C ILE A 36 14.25 9.02 -18.34
N ARG A 37 13.50 9.76 -19.16
CA ARG A 37 12.12 10.13 -18.82
C ARG A 37 11.16 9.30 -19.66
N PHE A 38 10.18 8.72 -19.00
CA PHE A 38 9.09 7.99 -19.63
C PHE A 38 7.81 8.82 -19.51
N PHE A 39 7.22 9.18 -20.64
CA PHE A 39 5.96 9.90 -20.64
C PHE A 39 4.86 9.00 -21.20
N PHE A 40 3.73 8.97 -20.52
CA PHE A 40 2.51 8.39 -21.05
C PHE A 40 1.77 9.47 -21.86
N ARG A 41 1.64 9.25 -23.14
CA ARG A 41 1.23 10.27 -24.11
C ARG A 41 -0.24 10.73 -23.98
N ASP A 42 -1.11 9.96 -23.32
CA ASP A 42 -2.50 10.32 -23.11
C ASP A 42 -2.68 11.56 -22.25
N SER A 43 -1.66 11.93 -21.49
CA SER A 43 -1.59 13.19 -20.78
C SER A 43 -0.15 13.55 -20.46
N ASP A 44 0.21 14.81 -20.64
CA ASP A 44 1.48 15.37 -20.18
C ASP A 44 1.61 15.40 -18.63
N LYS A 45 0.65 14.76 -17.94
CA LYS A 45 0.48 14.80 -16.51
C LYS A 45 1.07 13.58 -15.79
N ASN A 46 1.45 12.56 -16.54
CA ASN A 46 2.06 11.35 -15.96
C ASN A 46 3.53 11.28 -16.38
N GLU A 47 4.41 11.39 -15.42
CA GLU A 47 5.86 11.31 -15.64
C GLU A 47 6.48 10.19 -14.79
N ILE A 48 7.25 9.32 -15.43
CA ILE A 48 8.17 8.42 -14.75
C ILE A 48 9.57 8.83 -15.16
N ARG A 49 10.36 9.23 -14.18
CA ARG A 49 11.75 9.62 -14.37
C ARG A 49 12.66 8.61 -13.70
N VAL A 50 13.62 8.10 -14.45
CA VAL A 50 14.72 7.30 -13.91
C VAL A 50 16.00 8.05 -14.16
N ALA A 51 16.74 8.36 -13.12
CA ALA A 51 18.02 9.06 -13.19
C ALA A 51 19.11 8.23 -12.51
N ARG A 52 20.29 8.19 -13.12
CA ARG A 52 21.50 7.70 -12.48
C ARG A 52 22.49 8.87 -12.45
N LEU A 53 22.76 9.36 -11.27
CA LEU A 53 23.57 10.57 -11.05
C LEU A 53 24.88 10.18 -10.39
N LEU A 54 25.98 10.84 -10.80
CA LEU A 54 27.23 10.80 -10.06
C LEU A 54 27.08 11.58 -8.75
N LYS A 55 27.50 11.01 -7.65
CA LYS A 55 27.51 11.69 -6.35
C LYS A 55 28.58 12.78 -6.38
N ASP A 56 28.17 14.05 -6.30
CA ASP A 56 29.07 15.17 -6.28
C ASP A 56 29.96 15.14 -5.02
N GLY A 57 31.29 15.18 -5.21
CA GLY A 57 32.24 15.55 -4.17
C GLY A 57 33.17 14.48 -3.63
N LEU A 58 33.00 13.21 -3.97
CA LEU A 58 33.92 12.13 -3.56
C LEU A 58 34.45 11.39 -4.80
N ARG A 59 35.55 11.89 -5.38
CA ARG A 59 36.47 11.00 -6.06
C ARG A 59 37.18 10.20 -4.98
N SER A 60 36.61 9.10 -4.59
CA SER A 60 37.34 8.12 -3.81
C SER A 60 38.22 7.33 -4.78
N ASP A 61 39.41 6.95 -4.36
CA ASP A 61 40.34 6.11 -5.12
C ASP A 61 39.73 4.70 -5.40
N VAL A 62 38.49 4.43 -5.00
CA VAL A 62 37.80 3.14 -5.05
C VAL A 62 36.74 3.07 -6.15
N GLY A 63 36.40 4.17 -6.83
CA GLY A 63 35.42 4.16 -7.92
C GLY A 63 34.39 5.28 -7.87
N GLU A 64 33.68 5.45 -8.99
CA GLU A 64 32.60 6.44 -9.09
C GLU A 64 31.35 5.93 -8.37
N GLU A 65 30.87 6.67 -7.39
CA GLU A 65 29.61 6.38 -6.70
C GLU A 65 28.43 6.98 -7.47
N TYR A 66 27.40 6.17 -7.68
CA TYR A 66 26.19 6.58 -8.37
C TYR A 66 24.99 6.53 -7.43
N VAL A 67 24.16 7.53 -7.55
CA VAL A 67 22.81 7.56 -6.98
C VAL A 67 21.84 7.19 -8.09
N THR A 68 20.95 6.23 -7.83
CA THR A 68 19.84 5.93 -8.72
C THR A 68 18.57 6.49 -8.12
N GLU A 69 17.88 7.33 -8.87
CA GLU A 69 16.60 7.91 -8.48
C GLU A 69 15.51 7.47 -9.45
N ILE A 70 14.37 7.12 -8.92
CA ILE A 70 13.15 6.82 -9.67
C ILE A 70 12.06 7.71 -9.10
N GLN A 71 11.50 8.57 -9.93
CA GLN A 71 10.40 9.45 -9.59
C GLN A 71 9.21 9.10 -10.47
N VAL A 72 8.07 8.82 -9.84
CA VAL A 72 6.79 8.62 -10.51
C VAL A 72 5.87 9.72 -10.06
N ASN A 73 5.41 10.53 -10.97
CA ASN A 73 4.41 11.57 -10.72
C ASN A 73 3.24 11.34 -11.65
N THR A 74 2.07 11.06 -11.08
CA THR A 74 0.88 10.76 -11.83
C THR A 74 -0.28 11.60 -11.33
N SER A 75 -0.78 12.50 -12.14
CA SER A 75 -2.04 13.21 -11.89
C SER A 75 -3.25 12.52 -12.52
N GLU A 76 -3.00 11.61 -13.45
CA GLU A 76 -4.01 10.70 -14.01
C GLU A 76 -3.76 9.27 -13.55
N ALA A 77 -4.85 8.53 -13.31
CA ALA A 77 -4.80 7.20 -12.77
C ALA A 77 -3.99 6.22 -13.63
N LEU A 78 -2.93 5.65 -13.08
CA LEU A 78 -2.14 4.56 -13.68
C LEU A 78 -2.56 3.21 -13.11
N PRO A 79 -2.61 2.15 -13.94
CA PRO A 79 -2.83 0.80 -13.42
C PRO A 79 -1.77 0.42 -12.38
N VAL A 80 -2.20 0.00 -11.20
CA VAL A 80 -1.31 -0.44 -10.13
C VAL A 80 -0.40 -1.60 -10.54
N PRO A 81 -0.84 -2.60 -11.31
CA PRO A 81 0.03 -3.66 -11.80
C PRO A 81 1.24 -3.15 -12.58
N PHE A 82 1.10 -2.03 -13.29
CA PHE A 82 2.20 -1.40 -14.01
C PHE A 82 3.27 -0.83 -13.09
N ILE A 83 2.85 -0.17 -11.99
CA ILE A 83 3.77 0.40 -11.01
C ILE A 83 4.52 -0.70 -10.27
N PHE A 84 3.81 -1.73 -9.80
CA PHE A 84 4.42 -2.85 -9.09
C PHE A 84 5.32 -3.71 -9.97
N ALA A 85 5.05 -3.81 -11.27
CA ALA A 85 5.94 -4.53 -12.16
C ALA A 85 7.33 -3.88 -12.27
N ALA A 86 7.41 -2.55 -12.19
CA ALA A 86 8.68 -1.83 -12.14
C ALA A 86 9.44 -2.11 -10.82
N LEU A 87 8.73 -2.27 -9.72
CA LEU A 87 9.28 -2.54 -8.39
C LEU A 87 9.54 -4.05 -8.13
N ARG A 88 8.97 -4.95 -8.92
CA ARG A 88 9.07 -6.42 -8.76
C ARG A 88 10.48 -7.00 -8.83
N LYS A 89 11.39 -6.36 -9.54
CA LYS A 89 12.78 -6.85 -9.67
C LYS A 89 13.55 -6.85 -8.35
N SER A 90 12.99 -6.29 -7.29
CA SER A 90 13.62 -6.22 -5.97
C SER A 90 13.21 -7.33 -4.99
N GLY A 91 12.49 -8.38 -5.42
CA GLY A 91 12.18 -9.55 -4.58
C GLY A 91 11.10 -9.33 -3.52
N GLY A 92 10.29 -8.29 -3.63
CA GLY A 92 9.20 -8.00 -2.70
C GLY A 92 8.00 -8.94 -2.86
N MET A 93 7.25 -9.14 -1.79
CA MET A 93 6.01 -9.90 -1.78
C MET A 93 4.96 -9.22 -2.67
N HIS A 94 4.26 -10.02 -3.47
CA HIS A 94 3.19 -9.53 -4.33
C HIS A 94 1.93 -9.31 -3.52
N TRP A 95 1.58 -8.07 -3.29
CA TRP A 95 0.22 -7.73 -2.92
C TRP A 95 -0.57 -7.45 -4.20
N ASP A 96 -1.55 -8.28 -4.44
CA ASP A 96 -2.49 -8.06 -5.53
C ASP A 96 -3.62 -7.15 -5.03
N LEU A 97 -3.82 -6.06 -5.73
CA LEU A 97 -4.87 -5.07 -5.41
C LEU A 97 -6.06 -5.18 -6.38
N GLY A 98 -6.02 -6.16 -7.27
CA GLY A 98 -7.02 -6.35 -8.32
C GLY A 98 -6.65 -5.67 -9.64
N ASP A 99 -7.13 -6.26 -10.74
CA ASP A 99 -6.80 -5.82 -12.11
C ASP A 99 -7.29 -4.41 -12.46
N GLN A 100 -8.30 -3.92 -11.74
CA GLN A 100 -8.89 -2.59 -11.96
C GLN A 100 -8.28 -1.50 -11.11
N ALA A 101 -7.41 -1.88 -10.16
CA ALA A 101 -6.79 -0.93 -9.26
C ALA A 101 -5.92 0.07 -10.03
N VAL A 102 -6.12 1.35 -9.73
CA VAL A 102 -5.38 2.46 -10.34
C VAL A 102 -4.81 3.36 -9.26
N PHE A 103 -3.66 3.95 -9.54
CA PHE A 103 -2.96 4.86 -8.64
C PHE A 103 -2.79 6.24 -9.28
N SER A 104 -2.97 7.27 -8.49
CA SER A 104 -2.59 8.65 -8.82
C SER A 104 -1.85 9.25 -7.63
N GLY A 105 -0.71 9.86 -7.87
CA GLY A 105 0.13 10.40 -6.79
C GLY A 105 1.60 10.47 -7.17
N GLN A 106 2.43 10.47 -6.15
CA GLN A 106 3.87 10.59 -6.26
C GLN A 106 4.58 9.41 -5.58
N ILE A 107 5.59 8.88 -6.25
CA ILE A 107 6.50 7.87 -5.71
C ILE A 107 7.92 8.32 -6.00
N ASP A 108 8.71 8.48 -4.95
CA ASP A 108 10.14 8.81 -5.03
C ASP A 108 10.93 7.65 -4.45
N VAL A 109 11.81 7.06 -5.25
CA VAL A 109 12.69 5.98 -4.84
C VAL A 109 14.12 6.38 -5.11
N SER A 110 14.97 6.23 -4.13
CA SER A 110 16.41 6.47 -4.29
C SER A 110 17.24 5.29 -3.80
N ASN A 111 18.37 5.08 -4.47
CA ASN A 111 19.39 4.13 -4.04
C ASN A 111 20.71 4.88 -3.89
N VAL A 112 21.23 4.89 -2.68
CA VAL A 112 22.53 5.45 -2.35
C VAL A 112 23.36 4.35 -1.73
N GLU A 113 24.48 3.98 -2.36
CA GLU A 113 25.40 2.94 -1.83
C GLU A 113 24.74 1.59 -1.55
N GLY A 114 23.73 1.21 -2.34
CA GLY A 114 22.96 -0.01 -2.14
C GLY A 114 21.82 0.11 -1.12
N TYR A 115 21.68 1.24 -0.45
CA TYR A 115 20.58 1.51 0.47
C TYR A 115 19.41 2.15 -0.29
N TRP A 116 18.31 1.45 -0.31
CA TRP A 116 17.08 1.92 -0.93
C TRP A 116 16.21 2.69 0.07
N THR A 117 15.71 3.82 -0.38
CA THR A 117 14.64 4.56 0.30
C THR A 117 13.49 4.77 -0.67
N ALA A 118 12.26 4.78 -0.17
CA ALA A 118 11.09 5.06 -0.96
C ALA A 118 10.10 5.90 -0.15
N GLU A 119 9.57 6.92 -0.79
CA GLU A 119 8.46 7.73 -0.30
C GLU A 119 7.31 7.62 -1.28
N CYS A 120 6.09 7.52 -0.77
CA CYS A 120 4.90 7.43 -1.60
C CYS A 120 3.75 8.21 -0.95
N SER A 121 3.06 9.00 -1.76
CA SER A 121 1.79 9.64 -1.40
C SER A 121 0.85 9.64 -2.59
N GLY A 122 -0.45 9.53 -2.34
CA GLY A 122 -1.42 9.48 -3.42
C GLY A 122 -2.64 8.65 -3.11
N THR A 123 -3.44 8.39 -4.13
CA THR A 123 -4.70 7.66 -3.98
C THR A 123 -4.73 6.45 -4.90
N MET A 124 -5.07 5.31 -4.35
CA MET A 124 -5.40 4.08 -5.07
C MET A 124 -6.92 3.94 -5.10
N LYS A 125 -7.50 3.77 -6.30
CA LYS A 125 -8.93 3.56 -6.50
C LYS A 125 -9.18 2.18 -7.09
N GLN A 126 -10.42 1.69 -6.95
CA GLN A 126 -10.85 0.39 -7.45
C GLN A 126 -10.02 -0.77 -6.89
N VAL A 127 -9.59 -0.64 -5.63
CA VAL A 127 -8.90 -1.72 -4.92
C VAL A 127 -9.90 -2.81 -4.57
N ASP A 128 -9.67 -4.02 -5.07
CA ASP A 128 -10.52 -5.18 -4.77
C ASP A 128 -10.12 -5.78 -3.42
N LEU A 129 -10.98 -5.62 -2.41
CA LEU A 129 -10.73 -6.13 -1.06
C LEU A 129 -10.68 -7.65 -1.03
N ALA A 130 -11.44 -8.35 -1.87
CA ALA A 130 -11.42 -9.82 -1.91
C ALA A 130 -10.08 -10.35 -2.40
N VAL A 131 -9.51 -9.72 -3.43
CA VAL A 131 -8.19 -10.07 -3.97
C VAL A 131 -7.09 -9.68 -2.96
N THR A 132 -7.16 -8.46 -2.42
CA THR A 132 -6.19 -7.95 -1.45
C THR A 132 -6.11 -8.81 -0.19
N THR A 133 -7.24 -9.35 0.26
CA THR A 133 -7.32 -10.18 1.47
C THR A 133 -7.32 -11.68 1.18
N ALA A 134 -7.16 -12.11 -0.07
CA ALA A 134 -7.21 -13.52 -0.46
C ALA A 134 -6.17 -14.41 0.25
N LEU A 135 -5.01 -13.83 0.62
CA LEU A 135 -3.97 -14.51 1.38
C LEU A 135 -4.31 -14.67 2.87
N LEU A 136 -5.35 -14.00 3.33
CA LEU A 136 -5.78 -14.02 4.72
C LEU A 136 -6.91 -15.04 4.86
N SER A 137 -6.93 -15.76 5.97
CA SER A 137 -7.89 -16.86 6.20
C SER A 137 -9.33 -16.39 6.49
N ALA A 138 -9.75 -15.25 5.98
CA ALA A 138 -11.10 -14.71 6.13
C ALA A 138 -11.40 -13.75 4.98
N HIS A 139 -12.65 -13.75 4.49
CA HIS A 139 -13.05 -12.94 3.35
C HIS A 139 -13.52 -11.54 3.75
N LEU A 140 -13.05 -10.57 3.00
CA LEU A 140 -13.53 -9.20 3.01
C LEU A 140 -13.79 -8.80 1.56
N GLN A 141 -15.05 -8.53 1.21
CA GLN A 141 -15.44 -8.20 -0.16
C GLN A 141 -15.85 -6.74 -0.26
N GLY A 142 -15.58 -6.14 -1.38
CA GLY A 142 -15.91 -4.76 -1.70
C GLY A 142 -14.83 -4.09 -2.53
N VAL A 143 -15.12 -2.88 -2.94
CA VAL A 143 -14.17 -2.03 -3.67
C VAL A 143 -13.79 -0.87 -2.78
N ALA A 144 -12.50 -0.67 -2.59
CA ALA A 144 -11.99 0.38 -1.71
C ALA A 144 -11.26 1.48 -2.49
N GLU A 145 -11.25 2.65 -1.89
CA GLU A 145 -10.32 3.74 -2.17
C GLU A 145 -9.35 3.84 -1.00
N ILE A 146 -8.04 3.87 -1.28
CA ILE A 146 -6.99 3.99 -0.29
C ILE A 146 -6.19 5.26 -0.59
N THR A 147 -6.19 6.21 0.33
CA THR A 147 -5.36 7.41 0.26
C THR A 147 -4.13 7.21 1.13
N LEU A 148 -2.95 7.23 0.52
CA LEU A 148 -1.67 7.25 1.21
C LEU A 148 -1.29 8.72 1.47
N ASN A 149 -1.40 9.17 2.70
CA ASN A 149 -0.94 10.50 3.11
C ASN A 149 0.59 10.53 3.16
N ASN A 150 1.17 9.46 3.69
CA ASN A 150 2.61 9.27 3.76
C ASN A 150 2.95 7.77 3.87
N PHE A 151 3.86 7.33 3.02
CA PHE A 151 4.52 6.03 3.14
C PHE A 151 6.01 6.23 3.02
N LEU A 152 6.76 5.86 4.04
CA LEU A 152 8.21 5.95 4.07
C LEU A 152 8.81 4.57 4.32
N TRP A 153 9.64 4.12 3.37
CA TRP A 153 10.41 2.88 3.48
C TRP A 153 11.89 3.18 3.35
N SER A 154 12.70 2.65 4.25
CA SER A 154 14.15 2.83 4.24
C SER A 154 14.84 1.67 4.95
N GLN A 155 16.02 1.30 4.47
CA GLN A 155 16.81 0.22 5.05
C GLN A 155 16.04 -1.10 5.16
N SER A 156 15.30 -1.45 4.10
CA SER A 156 14.45 -2.63 4.00
C SER A 156 13.32 -2.69 5.03
N ARG A 157 12.95 -1.56 5.63
CA ARG A 157 11.87 -1.46 6.61
C ARG A 157 10.94 -0.29 6.33
N ILE A 158 9.69 -0.49 6.64
CA ILE A 158 8.71 0.59 6.74
C ILE A 158 9.13 1.47 7.93
N LYS A 159 9.19 2.78 7.72
CA LYS A 159 9.45 3.77 8.78
C LYS A 159 8.17 4.44 9.23
N ASN A 160 7.29 4.71 8.26
CA ASN A 160 6.00 5.32 8.51
C ASN A 160 5.00 4.85 7.45
N VAL A 161 3.76 4.63 7.87
CA VAL A 161 2.58 4.56 7.00
C VAL A 161 1.51 5.42 7.62
N ASP A 162 0.95 6.30 6.83
CA ASP A 162 -0.26 7.06 7.17
C ASP A 162 -1.19 6.95 5.97
N CYS A 163 -2.30 6.25 6.15
CA CYS A 163 -3.26 6.06 5.08
C CYS A 163 -4.70 6.02 5.58
N GLU A 164 -5.62 6.33 4.68
CA GLU A 164 -7.05 6.19 4.87
C GLU A 164 -7.59 5.16 3.89
N CYS A 165 -8.51 4.32 4.35
CA CYS A 165 -9.21 3.34 3.54
C CYS A 165 -10.70 3.55 3.65
N ILE A 166 -11.38 3.63 2.50
CA ILE A 166 -12.84 3.76 2.42
C ILE A 166 -13.37 2.73 1.44
N ALA A 167 -14.38 1.97 1.87
CA ALA A 167 -15.16 1.10 1.00
C ALA A 167 -16.64 1.33 1.27
N ASP A 168 -17.36 1.67 0.21
CA ASP A 168 -18.82 1.84 0.24
C ASP A 168 -19.48 0.57 -0.25
N ARG A 169 -20.05 -0.22 0.65
CA ARG A 169 -20.69 -1.52 0.44
C ARG A 169 -19.71 -2.67 0.21
N GLY A 170 -20.03 -3.75 0.86
CA GLY A 170 -19.31 -5.00 0.75
C GLY A 170 -19.81 -6.01 1.77
N GLU A 171 -19.03 -7.06 1.93
CA GLU A 171 -19.28 -8.11 2.91
C GLU A 171 -18.04 -8.36 3.74
N ILE A 172 -18.23 -8.56 5.03
CA ILE A 172 -17.18 -8.87 5.99
C ILE A 172 -17.55 -10.14 6.76
N GLU A 173 -16.64 -11.09 6.84
CA GLU A 173 -16.84 -12.27 7.65
C GLU A 173 -16.74 -11.96 9.15
N GLN A 174 -17.51 -12.67 9.95
CA GLN A 174 -17.49 -12.55 11.40
C GLN A 174 -16.09 -12.70 12.00
N VAL A 175 -15.27 -13.54 11.39
CA VAL A 175 -13.88 -13.77 11.80
C VAL A 175 -13.05 -12.48 11.76
N TRP A 176 -13.28 -11.61 10.78
CA TRP A 176 -12.61 -10.30 10.71
C TRP A 176 -13.03 -9.39 11.86
N ILE A 177 -14.34 -9.33 12.13
CA ILE A 177 -14.89 -8.55 13.25
C ILE A 177 -14.27 -9.02 14.57
N ASP A 178 -14.26 -10.33 14.79
CA ASP A 178 -13.68 -10.93 16.00
C ASP A 178 -12.18 -10.63 16.13
N ARG A 179 -11.43 -10.62 15.03
CA ARG A 179 -10.01 -10.27 15.02
C ARG A 179 -9.80 -8.79 15.35
N LEU A 180 -10.53 -7.89 14.72
CA LEU A 180 -10.44 -6.45 14.98
C LEU A 180 -10.69 -6.17 16.47
N VAL A 181 -11.69 -6.80 17.05
CA VAL A 181 -12.03 -6.64 18.48
C VAL A 181 -10.96 -7.26 19.39
N ARG A 182 -10.59 -8.51 19.17
CA ARG A 182 -9.71 -9.24 20.09
C ARG A 182 -8.23 -8.86 19.94
N ILE A 183 -7.81 -8.57 18.74
CA ILE A 183 -6.39 -8.32 18.43
C ILE A 183 -6.07 -6.83 18.48
N LEU A 184 -6.86 -6.01 17.78
CA LEU A 184 -6.62 -4.57 17.72
C LEU A 184 -7.32 -3.79 18.84
N GLY A 185 -8.19 -4.43 19.62
CA GLY A 185 -8.90 -3.76 20.72
C GLY A 185 -10.00 -2.83 20.23
N CYS A 186 -10.52 -3.03 19.01
CA CYS A 186 -11.69 -2.32 18.54
C CYS A 186 -12.88 -2.58 19.47
N ARG A 187 -13.73 -1.61 19.59
CA ARG A 187 -14.94 -1.73 20.41
C ARG A 187 -16.12 -2.14 19.54
N VAL A 188 -17.03 -2.87 20.13
CA VAL A 188 -18.31 -3.23 19.50
C VAL A 188 -19.38 -2.28 20.01
N ASP A 189 -20.17 -1.73 19.09
CA ASP A 189 -21.32 -0.92 19.45
C ASP A 189 -22.49 -1.82 19.97
N GLU A 190 -23.37 -1.26 20.79
CA GLU A 190 -24.54 -1.98 21.30
C GLU A 190 -25.45 -2.50 20.17
N ALA A 191 -25.53 -1.75 19.07
CA ALA A 191 -26.29 -2.13 17.89
C ALA A 191 -25.82 -3.46 17.28
N TYR A 192 -24.56 -3.85 17.47
CA TYR A 192 -24.03 -5.11 16.99
C TYR A 192 -24.77 -6.32 17.53
N HIS A 193 -25.22 -6.29 18.78
CA HIS A 193 -25.91 -7.39 19.42
C HIS A 193 -27.33 -7.61 18.86
N HIS A 194 -27.89 -6.60 18.20
CA HIS A 194 -29.20 -6.68 17.55
C HIS A 194 -29.12 -7.21 16.10
N LEU A 195 -27.92 -7.27 15.52
CA LEU A 195 -27.71 -7.78 14.19
C LEU A 195 -27.56 -9.31 14.27
N SER A 196 -28.58 -10.06 13.86
CA SER A 196 -28.60 -11.53 13.90
C SER A 196 -27.41 -12.15 13.16
N GLY A 197 -26.79 -13.15 13.80
CA GLY A 197 -25.54 -13.75 13.40
C GLY A 197 -25.61 -14.52 12.09
N SER A 198 -25.05 -13.97 11.04
CA SER A 198 -24.63 -14.69 9.84
C SER A 198 -23.10 -14.82 9.84
N HIS A 199 -22.58 -15.84 9.16
CA HIS A 199 -21.12 -16.01 9.01
C HIS A 199 -20.48 -14.82 8.26
N ALA A 200 -21.22 -14.16 7.39
CA ALA A 200 -20.83 -12.95 6.68
C ALA A 200 -21.89 -11.85 6.88
N ARG A 201 -21.44 -10.60 6.95
CA ARG A 201 -22.30 -9.43 7.11
C ARG A 201 -22.08 -8.45 5.99
N SER A 202 -23.17 -7.98 5.39
CA SER A 202 -23.11 -6.83 4.50
C SER A 202 -22.84 -5.57 5.29
N PHE A 203 -21.92 -4.75 4.82
CA PHE A 203 -21.69 -3.41 5.34
C PHE A 203 -22.07 -2.36 4.29
N GLN A 204 -22.53 -1.22 4.75
CA GLN A 204 -22.77 -0.05 3.91
C GLN A 204 -21.54 0.83 3.83
N ARG A 205 -20.70 0.76 4.86
CA ARG A 205 -19.46 1.52 4.90
C ARG A 205 -18.43 0.88 5.80
N LEU A 206 -17.23 0.77 5.28
CA LEU A 206 -16.01 0.51 6.01
C LEU A 206 -15.09 1.72 5.79
N GLY A 207 -14.63 2.35 6.86
CA GLY A 207 -13.75 3.51 6.73
C GLY A 207 -12.87 3.70 7.93
N PHE A 208 -11.56 3.77 7.71
CA PHE A 208 -10.57 3.93 8.77
C PHE A 208 -9.31 4.63 8.27
N GLY A 209 -8.67 5.35 9.18
CA GLY A 209 -7.29 5.77 9.08
C GLY A 209 -6.37 4.75 9.74
N LEU A 210 -5.22 4.50 9.16
CA LEU A 210 -4.19 3.60 9.68
C LEU A 210 -2.87 4.34 9.74
N VAL A 211 -2.30 4.45 10.95
CA VAL A 211 -0.96 4.98 11.15
C VAL A 211 -0.07 3.88 11.72
N ILE A 212 1.06 3.65 11.08
CA ILE A 212 2.09 2.70 11.52
C ILE A 212 3.41 3.43 11.61
N ASP A 213 4.02 3.42 12.78
CA ASP A 213 5.35 3.99 13.02
C ASP A 213 6.11 3.17 14.08
N SER A 214 7.23 3.67 14.57
CA SER A 214 7.99 3.01 15.65
C SER A 214 7.25 2.97 16.99
N GLY A 215 6.22 3.78 17.20
CA GLY A 215 5.37 3.81 18.39
C GLY A 215 4.29 2.76 18.38
N GLY A 216 3.99 2.18 17.22
CA GLY A 216 2.97 1.15 17.08
C GLY A 216 2.05 1.33 15.89
N LEU A 217 0.86 0.77 16.01
CA LEU A 217 -0.23 0.83 15.06
C LEU A 217 -1.42 1.57 15.70
N GLN A 218 -1.92 2.57 15.01
CA GLN A 218 -3.15 3.28 15.37
C GLN A 218 -4.18 3.02 14.27
N LEU A 219 -5.36 2.62 14.70
CA LEU A 219 -6.53 2.49 13.84
C LEU A 219 -7.55 3.54 14.27
N LEU A 220 -7.88 4.46 13.40
CA LEU A 220 -8.65 5.66 13.69
C LEU A 220 -9.91 5.69 12.85
N ALA A 221 -11.00 6.20 13.38
CA ALA A 221 -12.15 6.53 12.57
C ALA A 221 -11.88 7.77 11.71
N LEU A 222 -12.45 7.78 10.52
CA LEU A 222 -12.35 8.95 9.65
C LEU A 222 -13.07 10.17 10.24
N PRO A 223 -12.63 11.39 9.93
CA PRO A 223 -13.26 12.62 10.42
C PRO A 223 -14.77 12.65 10.21
N GLY A 224 -15.52 13.09 11.21
CA GLY A 224 -16.98 13.17 11.18
C GLY A 224 -17.70 11.84 11.41
N ARG A 225 -17.02 10.77 11.85
CA ARG A 225 -17.58 9.42 12.01
C ARG A 225 -17.84 8.98 13.45
N SER A 226 -17.66 9.83 14.44
CA SER A 226 -17.93 9.52 15.85
C SER A 226 -17.26 8.20 16.31
N GLY A 227 -16.05 7.93 15.84
CA GLY A 227 -15.31 6.71 16.17
C GLY A 227 -15.73 5.44 15.40
N CYS A 228 -16.67 5.52 14.44
CA CYS A 228 -17.18 4.36 13.70
C CYS A 228 -16.25 3.96 12.56
N LEU A 229 -15.81 2.70 12.56
CA LEU A 229 -15.00 2.07 11.49
C LEU A 229 -15.86 1.27 10.50
N LEU A 230 -16.91 0.61 11.00
CA LEU A 230 -17.80 -0.26 10.22
C LEU A 230 -19.25 0.06 10.52
N GLU A 231 -20.02 0.31 9.46
CA GLU A 231 -21.45 0.57 9.52
C GLU A 231 -22.21 -0.52 8.75
N SER A 232 -23.24 -1.08 9.37
CA SER A 232 -24.14 -2.06 8.77
C SER A 232 -25.58 -1.71 9.11
N GLN A 233 -26.47 -1.76 8.11
CA GLN A 233 -27.90 -1.41 8.25
C GLN A 233 -28.15 -0.01 8.84
N GLY A 234 -27.25 0.95 8.54
CA GLY A 234 -27.32 2.31 9.08
C GLY A 234 -26.90 2.45 10.53
N LEU A 235 -26.36 1.39 11.13
CA LEU A 235 -25.93 1.37 12.53
C LEU A 235 -24.41 1.15 12.62
N PRO A 236 -23.74 1.79 13.58
CA PRO A 236 -22.34 1.53 13.85
C PRO A 236 -22.20 0.10 14.41
N VAL A 237 -21.21 -0.63 13.92
CA VAL A 237 -20.94 -2.02 14.33
C VAL A 237 -19.60 -2.10 15.06
N ILE A 238 -18.57 -1.51 14.48
CA ILE A 238 -17.22 -1.51 15.02
C ILE A 238 -16.78 -0.07 15.21
N LEU A 239 -16.26 0.21 16.39
CA LEU A 239 -15.68 1.49 16.77
C LEU A 239 -14.15 1.34 16.91
N GLU A 240 -13.46 2.45 16.73
CA GLU A 240 -12.00 2.53 16.88
C GLU A 240 -11.52 2.07 18.27
N PRO A 241 -10.29 1.52 18.35
CA PRO A 241 -9.68 1.19 19.64
C PRO A 241 -9.37 2.46 20.43
N LEU A 242 -9.32 2.33 21.76
CA LEU A 242 -8.99 3.47 22.64
C LEU A 242 -7.48 3.73 22.77
N GLN A 243 -6.66 2.80 22.32
CA GLN A 243 -5.21 2.84 22.53
C GLN A 243 -4.45 2.40 21.28
N THR A 244 -3.25 2.93 21.16
CA THR A 244 -2.26 2.43 20.18
C THR A 244 -1.93 0.97 20.44
N VAL A 245 -1.80 0.20 19.39
CA VAL A 245 -1.58 -1.23 19.42
C VAL A 245 -0.14 -1.52 19.03
N THR A 246 0.46 -2.52 19.64
CA THR A 246 1.82 -2.92 19.30
C THR A 246 1.90 -3.59 17.93
N LEU A 247 3.02 -3.44 17.23
CA LEU A 247 3.18 -3.90 15.84
C LEU A 247 3.07 -5.42 15.65
N ASP A 248 3.41 -6.21 16.67
CA ASP A 248 3.24 -7.66 16.66
C ASP A 248 1.78 -8.08 16.49
N ARG A 249 0.84 -7.25 16.96
CA ARG A 249 -0.59 -7.51 16.78
C ARG A 249 -1.04 -7.44 15.32
N LEU A 250 -0.38 -6.66 14.48
CA LEU A 250 -0.63 -6.69 13.05
C LEU A 250 -0.30 -8.07 12.45
N ALA A 251 0.81 -8.68 12.86
CA ALA A 251 1.15 -10.03 12.43
C ALA A 251 0.11 -11.05 12.88
N TRP A 252 -0.43 -10.93 14.10
CA TRP A 252 -1.52 -11.81 14.57
C TRP A 252 -2.82 -11.58 13.81
N LEU A 253 -3.18 -10.32 13.52
CA LEU A 253 -4.36 -9.97 12.72
C LEU A 253 -4.32 -10.67 11.36
N LEU A 254 -3.19 -10.57 10.69
CA LEU A 254 -3.00 -11.09 9.33
C LEU A 254 -2.82 -12.61 9.30
N SER A 255 -2.20 -13.21 10.30
CA SER A 255 -1.98 -14.66 10.37
C SER A 255 -3.18 -15.46 10.87
N GLY A 256 -4.14 -14.79 11.50
CA GLY A 256 -5.33 -15.42 12.06
C GLY A 256 -5.09 -16.32 13.27
N THR A 257 -3.90 -16.27 13.87
CA THR A 257 -3.58 -17.05 15.07
C THR A 257 -3.90 -16.30 16.35
N ARG A 258 -3.88 -17.05 17.47
CA ARG A 258 -4.09 -16.48 18.80
C ARG A 258 -2.75 -16.12 19.45
N PRO A 259 -2.67 -14.99 20.16
CA PRO A 259 -1.52 -14.69 21.00
C PRO A 259 -1.23 -15.83 21.98
N PRO A 260 0.06 -16.13 22.33
CA PRO A 260 1.26 -15.37 21.97
C PRO A 260 1.99 -15.92 20.74
N ALA A 261 1.46 -16.93 20.05
CA ALA A 261 2.17 -17.58 18.95
C ALA A 261 1.93 -16.88 17.61
N VAL A 262 2.97 -16.34 17.02
CA VAL A 262 2.97 -15.91 15.61
C VAL A 262 3.40 -17.13 14.79
N PRO A 263 2.59 -17.62 13.84
CA PRO A 263 3.00 -18.75 13.03
C PRO A 263 4.18 -18.37 12.17
N GLY A 264 5.13 -19.28 12.05
CA GLY A 264 6.29 -19.13 11.17
C GLY A 264 5.92 -19.36 9.72
N THR A 265 5.07 -18.48 9.15
CA THR A 265 4.77 -18.47 7.73
C THR A 265 5.64 -17.46 7.01
N ASP A 266 5.81 -17.62 5.70
CA ASP A 266 6.57 -16.65 4.88
C ASP A 266 5.97 -15.25 4.97
N VAL A 267 4.65 -15.15 5.06
CA VAL A 267 3.93 -13.86 5.23
C VAL A 267 4.30 -13.19 6.55
N THR A 268 4.25 -13.92 7.66
CA THR A 268 4.58 -13.36 8.98
C THR A 268 6.07 -13.04 9.11
N ALA A 269 6.94 -13.87 8.54
CA ALA A 269 8.38 -13.62 8.50
C ALA A 269 8.67 -12.34 7.70
N TRP A 270 8.04 -12.18 6.54
CA TRP A 270 8.17 -10.97 5.73
C TRP A 270 7.65 -9.73 6.48
N LEU A 271 6.43 -9.79 7.06
CA LEU A 271 5.87 -8.67 7.83
C LEU A 271 6.83 -8.22 8.93
N LEU A 272 7.34 -9.15 9.74
CA LEU A 272 8.28 -8.83 10.81
C LEU A 272 9.60 -8.26 10.28
N SER A 273 9.99 -8.59 9.07
CA SER A 273 11.21 -8.04 8.44
C SER A 273 11.02 -6.61 7.94
N VAL A 274 9.81 -6.22 7.54
CA VAL A 274 9.52 -4.92 6.92
C VAL A 274 8.89 -3.90 7.87
N LEU A 275 8.27 -4.36 8.97
CA LEU A 275 7.68 -3.46 9.97
C LEU A 275 8.75 -2.60 10.66
N PRO A 276 8.39 -1.42 11.16
CA PRO A 276 9.28 -0.58 11.95
C PRO A 276 9.81 -1.34 13.18
N ILE A 277 11.05 -1.05 13.58
CA ILE A 277 11.56 -1.57 14.84
C ILE A 277 10.93 -0.77 15.99
N PRO A 278 10.21 -1.42 16.91
CA PRO A 278 9.58 -0.71 18.02
C PRO A 278 10.63 0.06 18.83
N ASN A 279 10.33 1.33 19.14
CA ASN A 279 11.17 2.20 19.98
C ASN A 279 12.62 2.41 19.47
N ALA A 280 12.89 2.26 18.17
CA ALA A 280 14.24 2.44 17.60
C ALA A 280 14.78 3.88 17.69
N PHE A 281 13.94 4.84 18.10
CA PHE A 281 14.28 6.25 18.18
C PHE A 281 13.77 6.87 19.49
N ARG A 282 14.21 6.33 20.63
CA ARG A 282 14.14 7.06 21.90
C ARG A 282 15.52 7.59 22.26
#